data_a37cae29bdd5bb612db65f3f5d528781
#
_entry.id   a37cae29bdd5bb612db65f3f5d528781
#
_cell.length_a   1.000
_cell.length_b   1.000
_cell.length_c   1.000
_cell.angle_alpha   90.00
_cell.angle_beta   90.00
_cell.angle_gamma   90.00
#
_symmetry.space_group_name_H-M   'P 1'
#
loop_
_entity.id
_entity.type
_entity.pdbx_description
1 polymer ?
#
loop_
_entity_poly.entity_id
_entity_poly.type
_entity_poly.pdbx_seq_one_letter_code
_entity_poly.pdbx_strand_id
1 'polypeptide(L)'
;MMSRKNLLSSLTDRKLTAVNNVPEAAPSTPPLTPAMERSRSRGAFGAITRSIDELAERAQAAKEYEAKLLEGATVVELDPGKIDGSFIADRIGDDEEAFNELVEAIRERGQDSPILVRPHPTAEGRYMIVFGHRRVRAAKALSRNVRAVVKQLDDTQHVIAQGQENSVRADLSFIEKALFAFNLEQGGYSRDVIMAALSVDKTVVSKMISVVKDIPSDIISAIGAAKESGRDRWYQLAVAVRDEEAADYCRELIQTSAFAEATSDQRLTILSDGLLKQPKTKTLRPKTDAVTWVPEDRAVRVILKDTGKQAVLSIKDRDASAFAKFIADRIEDLYEDFRRSEL
;
A
#
# COMPACT_ATOMS: atom_id res chain seq x y z
N MET A 1 19.61 28.47 47.31
CA MET A 1 19.94 27.05 47.57
C MET A 1 18.86 26.48 48.43
N MET A 2 17.90 25.77 47.83
CA MET A 2 17.02 24.81 48.53
C MET A 2 16.62 23.70 47.59
N SER A 3 16.78 22.50 48.08
CA SER A 3 16.91 21.18 47.45
C SER A 3 15.60 20.68 46.90
N ARG A 4 15.66 20.21 45.64
CA ARG A 4 14.60 19.37 44.99
C ARG A 4 14.81 17.91 45.39
N LYS A 5 14.17 17.42 46.43
CA LYS A 5 13.98 15.99 46.74
C LYS A 5 12.66 15.85 47.48
N ASN A 6 11.75 15.04 46.92
CA ASN A 6 10.60 14.35 47.49
C ASN A 6 9.32 14.55 46.68
N LEU A 7 9.24 13.84 45.55
CA LEU A 7 7.98 13.65 44.78
C LEU A 7 7.76 12.19 44.30
N LEU A 8 8.47 11.23 44.88
CA LEU A 8 8.33 9.81 44.46
C LEU A 8 8.13 8.80 45.63
N SER A 9 7.67 9.25 46.80
CA SER A 9 7.49 8.37 47.96
C SER A 9 6.05 7.94 48.27
N SER A 10 5.09 8.16 47.39
CA SER A 10 3.66 7.82 47.64
C SER A 10 3.06 6.67 46.82
N LEU A 11 3.90 5.83 46.17
CA LEU A 11 3.40 4.74 45.32
C LEU A 11 3.75 3.31 45.78
N THR A 12 4.27 3.13 47.00
CA THR A 12 4.74 1.81 47.47
C THR A 12 4.03 1.23 48.71
N ASP A 13 2.84 1.70 49.07
CA ASP A 13 2.10 1.07 50.18
C ASP A 13 0.80 0.41 49.69
N ARG A 14 0.91 -0.82 49.21
CA ARG A 14 -0.19 -1.80 49.21
C ARG A 14 0.24 -3.05 49.96
N LYS A 15 -0.27 -3.18 51.18
CA LYS A 15 -0.17 -4.35 52.04
C LYS A 15 -0.83 -5.56 51.39
N LEU A 16 -0.07 -6.65 51.23
CA LEU A 16 -0.57 -7.99 50.95
C LEU A 16 -1.01 -8.63 52.26
N THR A 17 -2.29 -8.94 52.38
CA THR A 17 -2.81 -9.80 53.45
C THR A 17 -2.83 -11.26 52.97
N ALA A 18 -2.03 -12.10 53.58
CA ALA A 18 -2.07 -13.55 53.41
C ALA A 18 -3.22 -14.14 54.21
N VAL A 19 -4.00 -15.05 53.61
CA VAL A 19 -4.85 -15.97 54.35
C VAL A 19 -4.52 -17.37 53.88
N ASN A 20 -3.87 -18.11 54.80
CA ASN A 20 -3.71 -19.56 54.76
C ASN A 20 -5.04 -20.22 55.18
N ASN A 21 -5.48 -21.23 54.44
CA ASN A 21 -5.96 -22.49 55.02
C ASN A 21 -6.17 -23.53 53.92
N VAL A 22 -5.41 -24.60 54.02
CA VAL A 22 -5.59 -25.88 53.33
C VAL A 22 -6.35 -26.82 54.27
N PRO A 23 -7.25 -27.67 53.75
CA PRO A 23 -7.06 -29.10 54.04
C PRO A 23 -7.08 -29.98 52.78
N GLU A 24 -6.24 -30.95 52.85
CA GLU A 24 -5.93 -32.08 52.01
C GLU A 24 -7.13 -33.05 51.87
N ALA A 25 -7.43 -33.51 50.65
CA ALA A 25 -8.08 -34.78 50.36
C ALA A 25 -7.82 -35.21 48.90
N ALA A 26 -7.54 -36.49 48.77
CA ALA A 26 -6.97 -37.23 47.66
C ALA A 26 -7.83 -37.41 46.39
N PRO A 27 -7.33 -38.09 45.31
CA PRO A 27 -7.59 -37.76 43.93
C PRO A 27 -8.79 -38.50 43.33
N SER A 28 -9.59 -37.79 42.55
CA SER A 28 -10.53 -38.40 41.62
C SER A 28 -10.46 -37.69 40.28
N THR A 29 -10.12 -38.43 39.26
CA THR A 29 -10.15 -38.06 37.85
C THR A 29 -11.53 -37.57 37.44
N PRO A 30 -11.68 -36.37 36.88
CA PRO A 30 -12.89 -35.99 36.19
C PRO A 30 -12.82 -36.25 34.66
N PRO A 31 -13.97 -36.53 34.03
CA PRO A 31 -14.04 -36.85 32.62
C PRO A 31 -13.80 -35.61 31.77
N LEU A 32 -13.25 -35.85 30.58
CA LEU A 32 -13.04 -34.88 29.52
C LEU A 32 -14.38 -34.17 29.19
N THR A 33 -14.49 -32.89 29.49
CA THR A 33 -15.60 -32.04 29.11
C THR A 33 -15.24 -31.24 27.84
N PRO A 34 -16.21 -30.96 26.94
CA PRO A 34 -15.97 -30.35 25.65
C PRO A 34 -15.80 -28.82 25.76
N ALA A 35 -14.68 -28.38 26.36
CA ALA A 35 -14.32 -26.96 26.48
C ALA A 35 -13.44 -26.48 25.35
N MET A 36 -12.96 -27.38 24.47
CA MET A 36 -12.03 -27.05 23.39
C MET A 36 -12.69 -26.57 22.10
N GLU A 37 -14.01 -26.81 21.91
CA GLU A 37 -14.73 -26.32 20.71
C GLU A 37 -15.26 -24.89 20.88
N ARG A 38 -15.50 -24.43 22.11
CA ARG A 38 -15.98 -23.05 22.37
C ARG A 38 -14.90 -21.97 22.26
N SER A 39 -13.62 -22.34 22.27
CA SER A 39 -12.52 -21.37 22.14
C SER A 39 -12.23 -20.95 20.69
N ARG A 40 -12.53 -21.82 19.70
CA ARG A 40 -12.33 -21.49 18.27
C ARG A 40 -13.38 -20.55 17.71
N SER A 41 -14.63 -20.61 18.18
CA SER A 41 -15.70 -19.71 17.71
C SER A 41 -15.57 -18.28 18.26
N ARG A 42 -15.05 -18.10 19.48
CA ARG A 42 -14.81 -16.77 20.06
C ARG A 42 -13.73 -15.96 19.36
N GLY A 43 -12.73 -16.59 18.73
CA GLY A 43 -11.67 -15.91 17.96
C GLY A 43 -12.19 -15.31 16.66
N ALA A 44 -13.01 -16.03 15.90
CA ALA A 44 -13.54 -15.57 14.63
C ALA A 44 -14.60 -14.45 14.80
N PHE A 45 -15.53 -14.61 15.74
CA PHE A 45 -16.50 -13.57 16.07
C PHE A 45 -15.85 -12.30 16.63
N GLY A 46 -14.83 -12.42 17.48
CA GLY A 46 -14.10 -11.26 18.00
C GLY A 46 -13.22 -10.56 16.94
N ALA A 47 -12.81 -11.24 15.87
CA ALA A 47 -12.12 -10.63 14.74
C ALA A 47 -13.11 -9.86 13.85
N ILE A 48 -14.28 -10.42 13.57
CA ILE A 48 -15.35 -9.78 12.79
C ILE A 48 -15.88 -8.53 13.53
N THR A 49 -16.13 -8.61 14.83
CA THR A 49 -16.60 -7.47 15.63
C THR A 49 -15.56 -6.34 15.63
N ARG A 50 -14.28 -6.65 15.83
CA ARG A 50 -13.20 -5.64 15.75
C ARG A 50 -13.08 -5.01 14.37
N SER A 51 -13.25 -5.78 13.29
CA SER A 51 -13.24 -5.24 11.94
C SER A 51 -14.43 -4.31 11.67
N ILE A 52 -15.61 -4.62 12.21
CA ILE A 52 -16.79 -3.76 12.13
C ILE A 52 -16.58 -2.47 12.95
N ASP A 53 -16.04 -2.59 14.15
CA ASP A 53 -15.75 -1.44 15.02
C ASP A 53 -14.70 -0.51 14.38
N GLU A 54 -13.62 -1.06 13.81
CA GLU A 54 -12.63 -0.29 13.06
C GLU A 54 -13.21 0.42 11.83
N LEU A 55 -14.11 -0.24 11.11
CA LEU A 55 -14.83 0.38 9.98
C LEU A 55 -15.75 1.50 10.44
N ALA A 56 -16.46 1.30 11.54
CA ALA A 56 -17.32 2.32 12.12
C ALA A 56 -16.54 3.52 12.64
N GLU A 57 -15.40 3.30 13.33
CA GLU A 57 -14.50 4.36 13.78
C GLU A 57 -13.93 5.17 12.60
N ARG A 58 -13.51 4.49 11.53
CA ARG A 58 -13.01 5.15 10.32
C ARG A 58 -14.10 5.96 9.62
N ALA A 59 -15.32 5.40 9.50
CA ALA A 59 -16.46 6.12 8.92
C ALA A 59 -16.84 7.35 9.76
N GLN A 60 -16.75 7.24 11.09
CA GLN A 60 -17.01 8.36 11.99
C GLN A 60 -15.91 9.43 11.86
N ALA A 61 -14.65 9.05 11.83
CA ALA A 61 -13.53 9.96 11.63
C ALA A 61 -13.62 10.71 10.30
N ALA A 62 -14.10 10.03 9.22
CA ALA A 62 -14.37 10.66 7.93
C ALA A 62 -15.39 11.77 8.03
N LYS A 63 -16.54 11.48 8.69
CA LYS A 63 -17.60 12.46 8.88
C LYS A 63 -17.13 13.64 9.72
N GLU A 64 -16.36 13.41 10.76
CA GLU A 64 -15.81 14.46 11.61
C GLU A 64 -14.82 15.34 10.86
N TYR A 65 -13.97 14.75 10.01
CA TYR A 65 -13.05 15.50 9.17
C TYR A 65 -13.81 16.33 8.12
N GLU A 66 -14.80 15.75 7.43
CA GLU A 66 -15.69 16.46 6.51
C GLU A 66 -16.38 17.61 7.22
N ALA A 67 -16.92 17.38 8.42
CA ALA A 67 -17.57 18.41 9.24
C ALA A 67 -16.61 19.55 9.61
N LYS A 68 -15.37 19.24 10.04
CA LYS A 68 -14.34 20.25 10.34
C LYS A 68 -13.95 21.08 9.12
N LEU A 69 -13.86 20.46 7.96
CA LEU A 69 -13.59 21.19 6.70
C LEU A 69 -14.74 22.12 6.32
N LEU A 70 -15.97 21.80 6.71
CA LEU A 70 -17.16 22.57 6.39
C LEU A 70 -17.56 23.54 7.53
N GLU A 71 -16.92 23.45 8.70
CA GLU A 71 -17.25 24.24 9.88
C GLU A 71 -17.08 25.75 9.62
N GLY A 72 -18.10 26.51 10.01
CA GLY A 72 -18.10 27.97 9.85
C GLY A 72 -18.25 28.46 8.41
N ALA A 73 -18.45 27.57 7.43
CA ALA A 73 -18.56 27.94 6.04
C ALA A 73 -20.00 28.08 5.58
N THR A 74 -20.29 29.07 4.73
CA THR A 74 -21.63 29.27 4.17
C THR A 74 -21.88 28.22 3.07
N VAL A 75 -23.00 27.50 3.20
CA VAL A 75 -23.47 26.59 2.15
C VAL A 75 -24.20 27.37 1.08
N VAL A 76 -23.80 27.20 -0.17
CA VAL A 76 -24.40 27.83 -1.35
C VAL A 76 -24.94 26.75 -2.30
N GLU A 77 -25.88 27.10 -3.14
CA GLU A 77 -26.34 26.24 -4.22
C GLU A 77 -25.62 26.62 -5.54
N LEU A 78 -24.99 25.64 -6.16
CA LEU A 78 -24.26 25.83 -7.39
C LEU A 78 -24.85 24.98 -8.51
N ASP A 79 -24.82 25.53 -9.72
CA ASP A 79 -25.09 24.79 -10.94
C ASP A 79 -23.96 23.75 -11.14
N PRO A 80 -24.27 22.43 -11.18
CA PRO A 80 -23.26 21.39 -11.38
C PRO A 80 -22.54 21.49 -12.75
N GLY A 81 -23.08 22.21 -13.72
CA GLY A 81 -22.41 22.53 -14.99
C GLY A 81 -21.24 23.49 -14.85
N LYS A 82 -21.19 24.28 -13.77
CA LYS A 82 -20.07 25.18 -13.44
C LYS A 82 -18.99 24.55 -12.60
N ILE A 83 -19.11 23.26 -12.27
CA ILE A 83 -18.16 22.53 -11.43
C ILE A 83 -17.35 21.58 -12.29
N ASP A 84 -16.05 21.84 -12.34
CA ASP A 84 -15.06 21.00 -13.01
C ASP A 84 -14.55 19.90 -12.08
N GLY A 85 -14.09 18.79 -12.66
CA GLY A 85 -13.48 17.70 -11.95
C GLY A 85 -12.18 18.12 -11.23
N SER A 86 -11.77 17.35 -10.22
CA SER A 86 -10.41 17.50 -9.68
C SER A 86 -9.38 17.15 -10.77
N PHE A 87 -8.25 17.83 -10.73
CA PHE A 87 -7.12 17.56 -11.64
C PHE A 87 -6.40 16.24 -11.34
N ILE A 88 -6.80 15.52 -10.27
CA ILE A 88 -6.25 14.22 -9.91
C ILE A 88 -7.39 13.22 -9.77
N ALA A 89 -7.32 12.14 -10.57
CA ALA A 89 -8.23 11.00 -10.47
C ALA A 89 -7.90 10.16 -9.23
N ASP A 90 -8.91 9.76 -8.50
CA ASP A 90 -8.80 9.03 -7.23
C ASP A 90 -9.42 7.62 -7.22
N ARG A 91 -10.07 7.18 -8.31
CA ARG A 91 -10.75 5.88 -8.38
C ARG A 91 -10.54 5.14 -9.69
N ILE A 92 -10.56 3.80 -9.59
CA ILE A 92 -10.59 2.88 -10.73
C ILE A 92 -12.01 2.33 -10.85
N GLY A 93 -12.75 2.82 -11.86
CA GLY A 93 -14.10 2.36 -12.16
C GLY A 93 -15.18 2.98 -11.25
N ASP A 94 -16.40 2.89 -11.72
CA ASP A 94 -17.61 3.31 -11.00
C ASP A 94 -18.44 2.08 -10.66
N ASP A 95 -18.91 2.01 -9.43
CA ASP A 95 -19.94 1.09 -8.98
C ASP A 95 -21.29 1.72 -9.37
N GLU A 96 -21.82 1.31 -10.53
CA GLU A 96 -23.05 1.87 -11.09
C GLU A 96 -24.27 1.57 -10.19
N GLU A 97 -24.32 0.42 -9.52
CA GLU A 97 -25.42 0.06 -8.63
C GLU A 97 -25.44 0.98 -7.42
N ALA A 98 -24.33 1.11 -6.71
CA ALA A 98 -24.19 2.03 -5.60
C ALA A 98 -24.31 3.50 -6.03
N PHE A 99 -24.03 3.85 -7.29
CA PHE A 99 -24.30 5.18 -7.81
C PHE A 99 -25.79 5.43 -8.00
N ASN A 100 -26.53 4.48 -8.57
CA ASN A 100 -27.97 4.58 -8.77
C ASN A 100 -28.71 4.69 -7.43
N GLU A 101 -28.32 3.92 -6.41
CA GLU A 101 -28.85 4.07 -5.05
C GLU A 101 -28.65 5.49 -4.51
N LEU A 102 -27.47 6.09 -4.71
CA LEU A 102 -27.20 7.46 -4.30
C LEU A 102 -28.07 8.46 -5.05
N VAL A 103 -28.31 8.28 -6.37
CA VAL A 103 -29.19 9.14 -7.18
C VAL A 103 -30.61 9.09 -6.63
N GLU A 104 -31.15 7.89 -6.35
CA GLU A 104 -32.49 7.75 -5.78
C GLU A 104 -32.59 8.38 -4.36
N ALA A 105 -31.59 8.17 -3.52
CA ALA A 105 -31.56 8.78 -2.20
C ALA A 105 -31.57 10.32 -2.27
N ILE A 106 -30.80 10.90 -3.20
CA ILE A 106 -30.80 12.38 -3.41
C ILE A 106 -32.09 12.85 -4.04
N ARG A 107 -32.74 12.04 -4.89
CA ARG A 107 -34.05 12.37 -5.48
C ARG A 107 -35.13 12.49 -4.41
N GLU A 108 -35.17 11.53 -3.48
CA GLU A 108 -36.24 11.43 -2.45
C GLU A 108 -36.01 12.37 -1.28
N ARG A 109 -34.78 12.44 -0.76
CA ARG A 109 -34.48 13.12 0.52
C ARG A 109 -33.69 14.41 0.35
N GLY A 110 -33.19 14.67 -0.87
CA GLY A 110 -32.26 15.76 -1.11
C GLY A 110 -30.82 15.38 -0.77
N GLN A 111 -29.93 16.35 -0.86
CA GLN A 111 -28.51 16.18 -0.56
C GLN A 111 -28.26 16.43 0.93
N ASP A 112 -27.83 15.42 1.67
CA ASP A 112 -27.58 15.49 3.11
C ASP A 112 -26.35 16.36 3.45
N SER A 113 -25.19 16.06 2.85
CA SER A 113 -23.94 16.79 3.10
C SER A 113 -23.54 17.63 1.88
N PRO A 114 -23.08 18.88 2.06
CA PRO A 114 -22.60 19.70 0.95
C PRO A 114 -21.29 19.10 0.39
N ILE A 115 -20.98 19.45 -0.87
CA ILE A 115 -19.68 19.18 -1.46
C ILE A 115 -18.69 20.31 -1.07
N LEU A 116 -17.39 20.05 -1.18
CA LEU A 116 -16.37 21.10 -1.07
C LEU A 116 -15.83 21.42 -2.47
N VAL A 117 -15.85 22.70 -2.80
CA VAL A 117 -15.28 23.24 -4.04
C VAL A 117 -14.35 24.41 -3.71
N ARG A 118 -13.42 24.68 -4.63
CA ARG A 118 -12.66 25.94 -4.66
C ARG A 118 -12.96 26.73 -5.92
N PRO A 119 -12.77 28.05 -5.97
CA PRO A 119 -12.79 28.79 -7.22
C PRO A 119 -11.79 28.18 -8.22
N HIS A 120 -12.19 28.12 -9.50
CA HIS A 120 -11.31 27.60 -10.53
C HIS A 120 -10.13 28.56 -10.73
N PRO A 121 -8.86 28.05 -10.75
CA PRO A 121 -7.69 28.94 -10.76
C PRO A 121 -7.55 29.80 -12.02
N THR A 122 -8.12 29.36 -13.14
CA THR A 122 -7.98 30.03 -14.45
C THR A 122 -9.31 30.41 -15.11
N ALA A 123 -10.46 29.92 -14.61
CA ALA A 123 -11.77 30.15 -15.24
C ALA A 123 -12.69 30.89 -14.26
N GLU A 124 -12.93 32.20 -14.52
CA GLU A 124 -13.79 33.01 -13.67
C GLU A 124 -15.24 32.51 -13.69
N GLY A 125 -15.87 32.51 -12.50
CA GLY A 125 -17.24 32.02 -12.30
C GLY A 125 -17.42 30.50 -12.36
N ARG A 126 -16.33 29.76 -12.45
CA ARG A 126 -16.31 28.29 -12.33
C ARG A 126 -15.65 27.83 -11.04
N TYR A 127 -15.89 26.59 -10.70
CA TYR A 127 -15.38 25.97 -9.49
C TYR A 127 -14.69 24.64 -9.82
N MET A 128 -13.75 24.25 -9.00
CA MET A 128 -13.10 22.94 -9.05
C MET A 128 -13.48 22.14 -7.82
N ILE A 129 -13.91 20.90 -8.01
CA ILE A 129 -14.33 20.05 -6.92
C ILE A 129 -13.11 19.54 -6.13
N VAL A 130 -13.20 19.60 -4.80
CA VAL A 130 -12.22 19.02 -3.89
C VAL A 130 -12.68 17.64 -3.43
N PHE A 131 -13.94 17.53 -2.96
CA PHE A 131 -14.56 16.23 -2.67
C PHE A 131 -16.07 16.25 -2.90
N GLY A 132 -16.67 15.05 -3.05
CA GLY A 132 -18.10 14.87 -3.31
C GLY A 132 -18.43 14.67 -4.80
N HIS A 133 -17.52 14.12 -5.60
CA HIS A 133 -17.67 13.88 -7.05
C HIS A 133 -18.96 13.13 -7.42
N ARG A 134 -19.32 12.09 -6.65
CA ARG A 134 -20.56 11.31 -6.88
C ARG A 134 -21.82 12.17 -6.66
N ARG A 135 -21.80 13.10 -5.69
CA ARG A 135 -22.93 14.03 -5.43
C ARG A 135 -23.11 15.03 -6.58
N VAL A 136 -22.01 15.54 -7.16
CA VAL A 136 -22.06 16.40 -8.37
C VAL A 136 -22.60 15.62 -9.55
N ARG A 137 -22.13 14.40 -9.79
CA ARG A 137 -22.62 13.52 -10.88
C ARG A 137 -24.11 13.22 -10.71
N ALA A 138 -24.57 12.91 -9.48
CA ALA A 138 -25.99 12.70 -9.18
C ALA A 138 -26.83 13.96 -9.39
N ALA A 139 -26.34 15.12 -8.97
CA ALA A 139 -27.02 16.41 -9.21
C ALA A 139 -27.15 16.71 -10.71
N LYS A 140 -26.11 16.42 -11.51
CA LYS A 140 -26.16 16.51 -13.00
C LYS A 140 -27.23 15.59 -13.57
N ALA A 141 -27.27 14.32 -13.14
CA ALA A 141 -28.26 13.33 -13.59
C ALA A 141 -29.69 13.74 -13.24
N LEU A 142 -29.87 14.40 -12.10
CA LEU A 142 -31.17 14.89 -11.63
C LEU A 142 -31.53 16.29 -12.14
N SER A 143 -30.64 16.97 -12.89
CA SER A 143 -30.81 18.35 -13.34
C SER A 143 -31.15 19.30 -12.18
N ARG A 144 -30.49 19.13 -11.02
CA ARG A 144 -30.66 19.94 -9.81
C ARG A 144 -29.38 20.67 -9.43
N ASN A 145 -29.50 21.81 -8.77
CA ASN A 145 -28.36 22.45 -8.12
C ASN A 145 -27.77 21.57 -7.03
N VAL A 146 -26.47 21.71 -6.77
CA VAL A 146 -25.75 20.99 -5.73
C VAL A 146 -25.42 21.93 -4.58
N ARG A 147 -25.67 21.49 -3.35
CA ARG A 147 -25.26 22.20 -2.13
C ARG A 147 -23.77 22.10 -1.98
N ALA A 148 -23.08 23.21 -1.89
CA ALA A 148 -21.64 23.31 -1.88
C ALA A 148 -21.12 24.31 -0.85
N VAL A 149 -19.93 24.05 -0.34
CA VAL A 149 -19.12 25.00 0.41
C VAL A 149 -18.00 25.47 -0.52
N VAL A 150 -17.81 26.77 -0.65
CA VAL A 150 -16.72 27.36 -1.43
C VAL A 150 -15.60 27.78 -0.49
N LYS A 151 -14.43 27.17 -0.64
CA LYS A 151 -13.21 27.54 0.11
C LYS A 151 -12.09 27.98 -0.82
N GLN A 152 -11.37 29.02 -0.42
CA GLN A 152 -10.13 29.42 -1.09
C GLN A 152 -9.03 28.43 -0.66
N LEU A 153 -8.62 27.56 -1.57
CA LEU A 153 -7.58 26.56 -1.35
C LEU A 153 -6.53 26.69 -2.46
N ASP A 154 -5.27 26.69 -2.10
CA ASP A 154 -4.20 26.50 -3.07
C ASP A 154 -4.15 25.03 -3.55
N ASP A 155 -3.31 24.72 -4.54
CA ASP A 155 -3.22 23.36 -5.11
C ASP A 155 -2.77 22.34 -4.09
N THR A 156 -1.85 22.68 -3.19
CA THR A 156 -1.36 21.80 -2.14
C THR A 156 -2.44 21.49 -1.10
N GLN A 157 -3.16 22.52 -0.65
CA GLN A 157 -4.28 22.38 0.27
C GLN A 157 -5.42 21.55 -0.33
N HIS A 158 -5.71 21.76 -1.63
CA HIS A 158 -6.70 20.99 -2.36
C HIS A 158 -6.35 19.50 -2.36
N VAL A 159 -5.11 19.15 -2.73
CA VAL A 159 -4.63 17.76 -2.78
C VAL A 159 -4.66 17.10 -1.41
N ILE A 160 -4.22 17.81 -0.37
CA ILE A 160 -4.25 17.29 0.99
C ILE A 160 -5.69 17.05 1.44
N ALA A 161 -6.59 18.00 1.21
CA ALA A 161 -8.00 17.87 1.59
C ALA A 161 -8.69 16.70 0.87
N GLN A 162 -8.46 16.56 -0.46
CA GLN A 162 -8.97 15.45 -1.25
C GLN A 162 -8.42 14.11 -0.78
N GLY A 163 -7.11 14.01 -0.57
CA GLY A 163 -6.46 12.78 -0.16
C GLY A 163 -6.86 12.35 1.25
N GLN A 164 -6.97 13.28 2.19
CA GLN A 164 -7.38 12.99 3.57
C GLN A 164 -8.84 12.54 3.63
N GLU A 165 -9.75 13.20 2.91
CA GLU A 165 -11.15 12.77 2.81
C GLU A 165 -11.23 11.35 2.25
N ASN A 166 -10.49 11.04 1.20
CA ASN A 166 -10.43 9.72 0.59
C ASN A 166 -9.76 8.67 1.51
N SER A 167 -8.72 9.05 2.26
CA SER A 167 -7.98 8.12 3.14
C SER A 167 -8.79 7.65 4.34
N VAL A 168 -9.68 8.49 4.84
CA VAL A 168 -10.56 8.18 5.97
C VAL A 168 -11.76 7.33 5.52
N ARG A 169 -12.11 7.36 4.23
CA ARG A 169 -13.10 6.43 3.68
C ARG A 169 -12.53 5.01 3.64
N ALA A 170 -13.28 4.07 4.21
CA ALA A 170 -12.93 2.65 4.20
C ALA A 170 -12.88 2.02 2.78
N ASP A 171 -13.34 2.75 1.75
CA ASP A 171 -13.64 2.24 0.42
C ASP A 171 -12.48 2.25 -0.57
N LEU A 172 -11.39 2.99 -0.32
CA LEU A 172 -10.24 2.98 -1.24
C LEU A 172 -9.33 1.79 -1.02
N SER A 173 -9.18 1.01 -2.08
CA SER A 173 -8.24 -0.10 -2.13
C SER A 173 -6.78 0.37 -2.07
N PHE A 174 -5.86 -0.57 -1.82
CA PHE A 174 -4.43 -0.29 -1.84
C PHE A 174 -3.96 0.29 -3.18
N ILE A 175 -4.43 -0.26 -4.31
CA ILE A 175 -4.00 0.18 -5.64
C ILE A 175 -4.52 1.57 -5.99
N GLU A 176 -5.74 1.93 -5.58
CA GLU A 176 -6.28 3.28 -5.78
C GLU A 176 -5.46 4.32 -5.02
N LYS A 177 -5.09 4.03 -3.75
CA LYS A 177 -4.18 4.89 -2.97
C LYS A 177 -2.80 4.98 -3.60
N ALA A 178 -2.30 3.88 -4.17
CA ALA A 178 -1.00 3.85 -4.85
C ALA A 178 -1.01 4.66 -6.15
N LEU A 179 -2.07 4.58 -6.95
CA LEU A 179 -2.27 5.40 -8.15
C LEU A 179 -2.39 6.88 -7.81
N PHE A 180 -3.14 7.22 -6.75
CA PHE A 180 -3.23 8.60 -6.28
C PHE A 180 -1.86 9.15 -5.88
N ALA A 181 -1.06 8.38 -5.11
CA ALA A 181 0.31 8.74 -4.74
C ALA A 181 1.21 8.93 -5.98
N PHE A 182 1.10 8.03 -6.96
CA PHE A 182 1.86 8.10 -8.19
C PHE A 182 1.48 9.32 -9.04
N ASN A 183 0.19 9.60 -9.20
CA ASN A 183 -0.30 10.77 -9.94
C ASN A 183 0.15 12.08 -9.29
N LEU A 184 0.18 12.15 -7.96
CA LEU A 184 0.73 13.30 -7.23
C LEU A 184 2.24 13.47 -7.49
N GLU A 185 3.03 12.38 -7.46
CA GLU A 185 4.47 12.44 -7.77
C GLU A 185 4.69 12.92 -9.21
N GLN A 186 3.90 12.43 -10.19
CA GLN A 186 3.96 12.88 -11.58
C GLN A 186 3.55 14.35 -11.74
N GLY A 187 2.60 14.81 -10.92
CA GLY A 187 2.19 16.21 -10.85
C GLY A 187 3.20 17.15 -10.15
N GLY A 188 4.36 16.63 -9.72
CA GLY A 188 5.44 17.39 -9.10
C GLY A 188 5.24 17.70 -7.61
N TYR A 189 4.26 17.11 -6.95
CA TYR A 189 4.07 17.28 -5.51
C TYR A 189 5.16 16.60 -4.70
N SER A 190 5.61 17.26 -3.63
CA SER A 190 6.62 16.71 -2.74
C SER A 190 6.11 15.47 -2.00
N ARG A 191 7.04 14.61 -1.58
CA ARG A 191 6.69 13.41 -0.81
C ARG A 191 6.01 13.74 0.52
N ASP A 192 6.33 14.89 1.11
CA ASP A 192 5.70 15.35 2.35
C ASP A 192 4.21 15.66 2.13
N VAL A 193 3.86 16.28 0.99
CA VAL A 193 2.46 16.51 0.59
C VAL A 193 1.73 15.19 0.39
N ILE A 194 2.36 14.22 -0.31
CA ILE A 194 1.77 12.90 -0.54
C ILE A 194 1.53 12.14 0.77
N MET A 195 2.51 12.20 1.70
CA MET A 195 2.38 11.61 3.03
C MET A 195 1.24 12.24 3.82
N ALA A 196 1.12 13.56 3.79
CA ALA A 196 0.05 14.30 4.46
C ALA A 196 -1.34 13.98 3.86
N ALA A 197 -1.44 13.90 2.52
CA ALA A 197 -2.68 13.57 1.82
C ALA A 197 -3.17 12.15 2.12
N LEU A 198 -2.27 11.17 2.17
CA LEU A 198 -2.62 9.77 2.40
C LEU A 198 -2.56 9.33 3.86
N SER A 199 -2.07 10.19 4.77
CA SER A 199 -1.84 9.88 6.18
C SER A 199 -0.97 8.61 6.38
N VAL A 200 0.12 8.51 5.60
CA VAL A 200 1.05 7.36 5.62
C VAL A 200 2.50 7.83 5.70
N ASP A 201 3.40 6.93 6.12
CA ASP A 201 4.83 7.23 6.20
C ASP A 201 5.53 7.16 4.83
N LYS A 202 6.78 7.68 4.78
CA LYS A 202 7.63 7.74 3.58
C LYS A 202 7.89 6.35 2.96
N THR A 203 8.01 5.32 3.79
CA THR A 203 8.28 3.96 3.34
C THR A 203 7.07 3.39 2.61
N VAL A 204 5.86 3.64 3.13
CA VAL A 204 4.61 3.22 2.51
C VAL A 204 4.40 3.94 1.18
N VAL A 205 4.60 5.28 1.11
CA VAL A 205 4.53 6.06 -0.14
C VAL A 205 5.49 5.48 -1.19
N SER A 206 6.74 5.21 -0.79
CA SER A 206 7.74 4.67 -1.72
C SER A 206 7.33 3.31 -2.29
N LYS A 207 6.76 2.42 -1.45
CA LYS A 207 6.25 1.11 -1.88
C LYS A 207 5.03 1.24 -2.80
N MET A 208 4.08 2.12 -2.48
CA MET A 208 2.91 2.39 -3.32
C MET A 208 3.31 2.83 -4.71
N ILE A 209 4.19 3.82 -4.80
CA ILE A 209 4.67 4.35 -6.08
C ILE A 209 5.46 3.30 -6.87
N SER A 210 6.29 2.48 -6.20
CA SER A 210 7.02 1.39 -6.85
C SER A 210 6.07 0.37 -7.49
N VAL A 211 4.99 -0.02 -6.79
CA VAL A 211 4.00 -0.96 -7.33
C VAL A 211 3.38 -0.44 -8.62
N VAL A 212 2.98 0.84 -8.66
CA VAL A 212 2.36 1.43 -9.86
C VAL A 212 3.37 1.61 -11.00
N LYS A 213 4.65 1.89 -10.69
CA LYS A 213 5.71 2.00 -11.70
C LYS A 213 6.07 0.65 -12.32
N ASP A 214 6.04 -0.41 -11.53
CA ASP A 214 6.47 -1.74 -11.94
C ASP A 214 5.37 -2.52 -12.69
N ILE A 215 4.08 -2.24 -12.42
CA ILE A 215 2.95 -2.90 -13.10
C ILE A 215 2.48 -2.03 -14.27
N PRO A 216 2.44 -2.56 -15.51
CA PRO A 216 1.87 -1.86 -16.65
C PRO A 216 0.43 -1.38 -16.37
N SER A 217 0.09 -0.17 -16.82
CA SER A 217 -1.19 0.47 -16.53
C SER A 217 -2.40 -0.28 -17.11
N ASP A 218 -2.22 -0.97 -18.23
CA ASP A 218 -3.22 -1.84 -18.85
C ASP A 218 -3.58 -3.02 -17.93
N ILE A 219 -2.59 -3.62 -17.27
CA ILE A 219 -2.79 -4.72 -16.30
C ILE A 219 -3.52 -4.21 -15.05
N ILE A 220 -3.09 -3.05 -14.49
CA ILE A 220 -3.79 -2.44 -13.34
C ILE A 220 -5.26 -2.18 -13.67
N SER A 221 -5.53 -1.59 -14.85
CA SER A 221 -6.88 -1.26 -15.30
C SER A 221 -7.74 -2.50 -15.51
N ALA A 222 -7.18 -3.58 -16.05
CA ALA A 222 -7.88 -4.84 -16.26
C ALA A 222 -8.24 -5.54 -14.94
N ILE A 223 -7.36 -5.50 -13.94
CA ILE A 223 -7.63 -6.05 -12.61
C ILE A 223 -8.73 -5.24 -11.92
N GLY A 224 -8.61 -3.93 -11.93
CA GLY A 224 -9.50 -3.03 -11.19
C GLY A 224 -9.07 -2.80 -9.73
N ALA A 225 -10.01 -2.39 -8.87
CA ALA A 225 -9.71 -1.93 -7.51
C ALA A 225 -9.24 -3.02 -6.55
N ALA A 226 -9.66 -4.28 -6.70
CA ALA A 226 -9.31 -5.43 -5.85
C ALA A 226 -9.30 -5.07 -4.34
N LYS A 227 -10.46 -4.65 -3.83
CA LYS A 227 -10.62 -4.02 -2.49
C LYS A 227 -10.23 -4.93 -1.32
N GLU A 228 -10.41 -6.24 -1.47
CA GLU A 228 -10.05 -7.25 -0.46
C GLU A 228 -8.57 -7.65 -0.52
N SER A 229 -7.88 -7.23 -1.58
CA SER A 229 -6.49 -7.58 -1.83
C SER A 229 -5.53 -6.55 -1.23
N GLY A 230 -4.78 -7.01 -0.24
CA GLY A 230 -3.83 -6.17 0.47
C GLY A 230 -2.55 -5.84 -0.32
N ARG A 231 -1.75 -4.93 0.25
CA ARG A 231 -0.46 -4.46 -0.27
C ARG A 231 0.46 -5.58 -0.77
N ASP A 232 0.56 -6.68 -0.03
CA ASP A 232 1.56 -7.70 -0.29
C ASP A 232 1.27 -8.48 -1.58
N ARG A 233 0.00 -8.70 -1.94
CA ARG A 233 -0.38 -9.31 -3.22
C ARG A 233 -0.01 -8.43 -4.41
N TRP A 234 -0.31 -7.13 -4.34
CA TRP A 234 0.06 -6.17 -5.36
C TRP A 234 1.58 -6.06 -5.52
N TYR A 235 2.32 -6.09 -4.40
CA TYR A 235 3.77 -6.06 -4.43
C TYR A 235 4.37 -7.32 -5.08
N GLN A 236 3.82 -8.51 -4.78
CA GLN A 236 4.24 -9.75 -5.42
C GLN A 236 4.02 -9.73 -6.94
N LEU A 237 2.85 -9.25 -7.38
CA LEU A 237 2.58 -9.05 -8.80
C LEU A 237 3.58 -8.07 -9.42
N ALA A 238 3.80 -6.91 -8.79
CA ALA A 238 4.73 -5.90 -9.27
C ALA A 238 6.15 -6.45 -9.49
N VAL A 239 6.65 -7.25 -8.54
CA VAL A 239 7.97 -7.89 -8.66
C VAL A 239 8.01 -8.90 -9.81
N ALA A 240 6.93 -9.66 -10.01
CA ALA A 240 6.86 -10.68 -11.04
C ALA A 240 6.80 -10.07 -12.46
N VAL A 241 6.00 -9.04 -12.67
CA VAL A 241 5.81 -8.41 -13.99
C VAL A 241 6.91 -7.42 -14.40
N ARG A 242 7.98 -7.29 -13.61
CA ARG A 242 9.22 -6.62 -14.06
C ARG A 242 9.88 -7.35 -15.22
N ASP A 243 9.62 -8.64 -15.33
CA ASP A 243 9.98 -9.45 -16.48
C ASP A 243 8.92 -9.22 -17.57
N GLU A 244 9.37 -8.83 -18.77
CA GLU A 244 8.48 -8.52 -19.90
C GLU A 244 7.70 -9.77 -20.36
N GLU A 245 8.33 -10.96 -20.34
CA GLU A 245 7.63 -12.23 -20.63
C GLU A 245 6.50 -12.50 -19.64
N ALA A 246 6.69 -12.18 -18.36
CA ALA A 246 5.65 -12.30 -17.34
C ALA A 246 4.51 -11.30 -17.55
N ALA A 247 4.83 -10.07 -17.96
CA ALA A 247 3.81 -9.06 -18.27
C ALA A 247 2.98 -9.47 -19.51
N ASP A 248 3.62 -10.02 -20.56
CA ASP A 248 2.92 -10.51 -21.74
C ASP A 248 2.01 -11.70 -21.41
N TYR A 249 2.47 -12.61 -20.58
CA TYR A 249 1.63 -13.70 -20.10
C TYR A 249 0.43 -13.22 -19.27
N CYS A 250 0.59 -12.18 -18.47
CA CYS A 250 -0.56 -11.56 -17.81
C CYS A 250 -1.56 -11.01 -18.84
N ARG A 251 -1.11 -10.41 -19.94
CA ARG A 251 -1.98 -9.93 -21.03
C ARG A 251 -2.72 -11.07 -21.72
N GLU A 252 -2.08 -12.22 -21.88
CA GLU A 252 -2.75 -13.42 -22.40
C GLU A 252 -3.84 -13.90 -21.43
N LEU A 253 -3.55 -13.96 -20.13
CA LEU A 253 -4.54 -14.37 -19.12
C LEU A 253 -5.73 -13.41 -19.07
N ILE A 254 -5.52 -12.12 -19.26
CA ILE A 254 -6.58 -11.09 -19.30
C ILE A 254 -7.59 -11.36 -20.43
N GLN A 255 -7.18 -11.98 -21.54
CA GLN A 255 -8.08 -12.31 -22.67
C GLN A 255 -8.91 -13.59 -22.43
N THR A 256 -8.72 -14.28 -21.32
CA THR A 256 -9.47 -15.52 -21.03
C THR A 256 -10.88 -15.24 -20.52
N SER A 257 -11.83 -16.13 -20.82
CA SER A 257 -13.20 -16.05 -20.28
C SER A 257 -13.23 -16.11 -18.75
N ALA A 258 -12.36 -16.91 -18.14
CA ALA A 258 -12.22 -17.01 -16.69
C ALA A 258 -11.85 -15.67 -16.05
N PHE A 259 -11.01 -14.86 -16.70
CA PHE A 259 -10.66 -13.52 -16.22
C PHE A 259 -11.81 -12.53 -16.44
N ALA A 260 -12.50 -12.60 -17.56
CA ALA A 260 -13.61 -11.69 -17.89
C ALA A 260 -14.78 -11.82 -16.89
N GLU A 261 -15.11 -13.06 -16.48
CA GLU A 261 -16.19 -13.38 -15.55
C GLU A 261 -15.79 -13.16 -14.06
N ALA A 262 -14.50 -13.01 -13.78
CA ALA A 262 -13.99 -12.91 -12.42
C ALA A 262 -14.22 -11.51 -11.80
N THR A 263 -14.40 -11.48 -10.48
CA THR A 263 -14.37 -10.23 -9.70
C THR A 263 -12.95 -9.64 -9.69
N SER A 264 -12.83 -8.35 -9.37
CA SER A 264 -11.54 -7.65 -9.34
C SER A 264 -10.49 -8.35 -8.44
N ASP A 265 -10.88 -8.86 -7.28
CA ASP A 265 -9.99 -9.62 -6.38
C ASP A 265 -9.60 -10.99 -6.96
N GLN A 266 -10.54 -11.65 -7.63
CA GLN A 266 -10.27 -12.91 -8.34
C GLN A 266 -9.35 -12.69 -9.55
N ARG A 267 -9.49 -11.59 -10.28
CA ARG A 267 -8.59 -11.20 -11.38
C ARG A 267 -7.15 -11.09 -10.92
N LEU A 268 -6.91 -10.39 -9.81
CA LEU A 268 -5.57 -10.30 -9.22
C LEU A 268 -5.03 -11.68 -8.81
N THR A 269 -5.90 -12.55 -8.28
CA THR A 269 -5.53 -13.93 -7.91
C THR A 269 -5.17 -14.76 -9.14
N ILE A 270 -5.97 -14.68 -10.23
CA ILE A 270 -5.71 -15.40 -11.49
C ILE A 270 -4.33 -15.04 -12.05
N LEU A 271 -3.98 -13.74 -12.10
CA LEU A 271 -2.67 -13.32 -12.60
C LEU A 271 -1.53 -13.77 -11.67
N SER A 272 -1.67 -13.60 -10.36
CA SER A 272 -0.65 -13.99 -9.40
C SER A 272 -0.41 -15.51 -9.41
N ASP A 273 -1.47 -16.32 -9.41
CA ASP A 273 -1.39 -17.78 -9.45
C ASP A 273 -0.89 -18.29 -10.79
N GLY A 274 -1.28 -17.63 -11.90
CA GLY A 274 -0.80 -17.94 -13.23
C GLY A 274 0.72 -17.81 -13.32
N LEU A 275 1.26 -16.70 -12.80
CA LEU A 275 2.72 -16.46 -12.76
C LEU A 275 3.47 -17.43 -11.84
N LEU A 276 2.85 -17.89 -10.75
CA LEU A 276 3.45 -18.89 -9.86
C LEU A 276 3.48 -20.29 -10.51
N LYS A 277 2.52 -20.61 -11.37
CA LYS A 277 2.42 -21.90 -12.08
C LYS A 277 3.27 -21.95 -13.34
N GLN A 278 3.67 -20.80 -13.89
CA GLN A 278 4.66 -20.81 -14.96
C GLN A 278 5.90 -21.52 -14.44
N PRO A 279 6.40 -22.57 -15.12
CA PRO A 279 7.73 -23.06 -14.86
C PRO A 279 8.61 -21.82 -15.01
N LYS A 280 9.27 -21.42 -13.92
CA LYS A 280 10.25 -20.33 -13.97
C LYS A 280 11.15 -20.71 -15.12
N THR A 281 10.93 -20.13 -16.27
CA THR A 281 11.92 -20.09 -17.33
C THR A 281 13.10 -19.53 -16.58
N LYS A 282 14.06 -20.41 -16.28
CA LYS A 282 15.34 -19.93 -15.80
C LYS A 282 15.70 -18.90 -16.84
N THR A 283 15.47 -17.63 -16.52
CA THR A 283 16.15 -16.56 -17.24
C THR A 283 17.56 -17.08 -17.28
N LEU A 284 17.96 -17.51 -18.45
CA LEU A 284 19.34 -17.69 -18.76
C LEU A 284 19.89 -16.28 -18.52
N ARG A 285 20.20 -16.00 -17.22
CA ARG A 285 21.19 -14.97 -16.96
C ARG A 285 22.27 -15.33 -17.95
N PRO A 286 22.66 -14.42 -18.85
CA PRO A 286 23.69 -14.72 -19.80
C PRO A 286 24.73 -15.50 -18.98
N LYS A 287 25.02 -16.74 -19.40
CA LYS A 287 26.01 -17.54 -18.71
C LYS A 287 27.22 -16.60 -18.68
N THR A 288 27.37 -15.91 -17.58
CA THR A 288 28.63 -15.28 -17.28
C THR A 288 29.55 -16.46 -17.32
N ASP A 289 30.38 -16.54 -18.33
CA ASP A 289 31.37 -17.62 -18.47
C ASP A 289 32.22 -17.54 -17.21
N ALA A 290 31.78 -18.26 -16.18
CA ALA A 290 32.51 -18.33 -14.94
C ALA A 290 33.77 -19.17 -15.22
N VAL A 291 34.86 -18.50 -15.41
CA VAL A 291 36.15 -19.18 -15.52
C VAL A 291 36.47 -19.77 -14.16
N THR A 292 36.50 -21.09 -14.10
CA THR A 292 36.85 -21.81 -12.87
C THR A 292 38.25 -22.37 -13.01
N TRP A 293 39.12 -22.01 -12.08
CA TRP A 293 40.48 -22.55 -11.98
C TRP A 293 40.62 -23.37 -10.70
N VAL A 294 41.21 -24.55 -10.80
CA VAL A 294 41.47 -25.48 -9.68
C VAL A 294 42.88 -26.04 -9.87
N PRO A 295 43.78 -25.93 -8.89
CA PRO A 295 45.09 -26.54 -8.95
C PRO A 295 45.02 -28.07 -8.81
N GLU A 296 46.09 -28.78 -9.09
CA GLU A 296 46.17 -30.24 -9.06
C GLU A 296 45.87 -30.82 -7.68
N ASP A 297 46.31 -30.14 -6.63
CA ASP A 297 46.09 -30.54 -5.23
C ASP A 297 44.65 -30.24 -4.70
N ARG A 298 43.83 -29.56 -5.51
CA ARG A 298 42.45 -29.18 -5.19
C ARG A 298 42.29 -28.43 -3.86
N ALA A 299 43.33 -27.80 -3.36
CA ALA A 299 43.32 -27.09 -2.08
C ALA A 299 42.51 -25.80 -2.14
N VAL A 300 42.38 -25.20 -3.31
CA VAL A 300 41.60 -24.00 -3.59
C VAL A 300 40.81 -24.13 -4.90
N ARG A 301 39.69 -23.41 -4.97
CA ARG A 301 38.91 -23.24 -6.20
C ARG A 301 38.66 -21.77 -6.40
N VAL A 302 39.10 -21.25 -7.52
CA VAL A 302 38.89 -19.84 -7.89
C VAL A 302 37.85 -19.75 -8.99
N ILE A 303 36.81 -18.96 -8.77
CA ILE A 303 35.73 -18.75 -9.72
C ILE A 303 35.68 -17.25 -10.05
N LEU A 304 36.01 -16.89 -11.27
CA LEU A 304 35.87 -15.54 -11.80
C LEU A 304 34.50 -15.41 -12.46
N LYS A 305 33.72 -14.46 -12.00
CA LYS A 305 32.45 -14.04 -12.63
C LYS A 305 32.59 -12.61 -13.10
N ASP A 306 32.48 -12.41 -14.39
CA ASP A 306 32.54 -11.09 -15.01
C ASP A 306 31.15 -10.75 -15.57
N THR A 307 30.62 -9.60 -15.19
CA THR A 307 29.29 -9.06 -15.65
C THR A 307 29.49 -7.89 -16.64
N GLY A 308 30.73 -7.61 -17.06
CA GLY A 308 31.08 -6.46 -17.91
C GLY A 308 31.08 -5.11 -17.16
N LYS A 309 30.42 -5.03 -16.00
CA LYS A 309 30.42 -3.85 -15.09
C LYS A 309 31.18 -4.11 -13.80
N GLN A 310 31.31 -5.37 -13.43
CA GLN A 310 31.94 -5.80 -12.18
C GLN A 310 32.47 -7.23 -12.38
N ALA A 311 33.72 -7.45 -12.05
CA ALA A 311 34.34 -8.77 -11.94
C ALA A 311 34.42 -9.18 -10.47
N VAL A 312 33.97 -10.40 -10.15
CA VAL A 312 33.99 -10.96 -8.79
C VAL A 312 34.83 -12.24 -8.80
N LEU A 313 35.90 -12.25 -8.00
CA LEU A 313 36.71 -13.41 -7.74
C LEU A 313 36.25 -14.10 -6.46
N SER A 314 35.72 -15.33 -6.57
CA SER A 314 35.31 -16.15 -5.43
C SER A 314 36.32 -17.26 -5.20
N ILE A 315 36.94 -17.32 -4.02
CA ILE A 315 37.90 -18.34 -3.61
C ILE A 315 37.23 -19.26 -2.60
N LYS A 316 37.25 -20.57 -2.82
CA LYS A 316 36.60 -21.61 -2.00
C LYS A 316 37.54 -22.76 -1.70
N ASP A 317 37.08 -23.70 -0.87
CA ASP A 317 37.73 -24.91 -0.40
C ASP A 317 38.74 -24.67 0.73
N ARG A 318 39.52 -25.69 1.10
CA ARG A 318 40.26 -25.80 2.37
C ARG A 318 41.18 -24.60 2.67
N ASP A 319 41.97 -24.15 1.68
CA ASP A 319 42.98 -23.14 1.88
C ASP A 319 42.54 -21.75 1.35
N ALA A 320 41.21 -21.56 1.13
CA ALA A 320 40.65 -20.35 0.56
C ALA A 320 41.05 -19.06 1.30
N SER A 321 41.00 -19.07 2.63
CA SER A 321 41.32 -17.89 3.45
C SER A 321 42.81 -17.52 3.38
N ALA A 322 43.68 -18.52 3.42
CA ALA A 322 45.11 -18.30 3.31
C ALA A 322 45.51 -17.76 1.92
N PHE A 323 44.92 -18.34 0.88
CA PHE A 323 45.15 -17.91 -0.50
C PHE A 323 44.58 -16.52 -0.79
N ALA A 324 43.42 -16.20 -0.25
CA ALA A 324 42.83 -14.85 -0.38
C ALA A 324 43.71 -13.77 0.29
N LYS A 325 44.32 -14.05 1.46
CA LYS A 325 45.24 -13.16 2.12
C LYS A 325 46.53 -12.98 1.28
N PHE A 326 47.08 -14.08 0.77
CA PHE A 326 48.27 -14.03 -0.09
C PHE A 326 48.04 -13.17 -1.34
N ILE A 327 46.86 -13.24 -1.96
CA ILE A 327 46.49 -12.38 -3.08
C ILE A 327 46.39 -10.92 -2.62
N ALA A 328 45.72 -10.66 -1.50
CA ALA A 328 45.52 -9.31 -0.96
C ALA A 328 46.84 -8.63 -0.64
N ASP A 329 47.80 -9.35 -0.07
CA ASP A 329 49.13 -8.84 0.26
C ASP A 329 49.99 -8.50 -1.00
N ARG A 330 49.63 -9.02 -2.17
CA ARG A 330 50.31 -8.83 -3.45
C ARG A 330 49.50 -8.09 -4.50
N ILE A 331 48.39 -7.48 -4.11
CA ILE A 331 47.46 -6.90 -5.07
C ILE A 331 48.07 -5.74 -5.87
N GLU A 332 48.98 -4.98 -5.26
CA GLU A 332 49.73 -3.91 -5.92
C GLU A 332 50.66 -4.45 -6.98
N ASP A 333 51.49 -5.47 -6.65
CA ASP A 333 52.39 -6.11 -7.59
C ASP A 333 51.63 -6.73 -8.78
N LEU A 334 50.54 -7.43 -8.50
CA LEU A 334 49.68 -8.02 -9.53
C LEU A 334 49.04 -6.95 -10.44
N TYR A 335 48.68 -5.80 -9.90
CA TYR A 335 48.15 -4.69 -10.70
C TYR A 335 49.23 -4.06 -11.57
N GLU A 336 50.47 -3.90 -11.07
CA GLU A 336 51.59 -3.39 -11.86
C GLU A 336 51.96 -4.36 -13.01
N ASP A 337 52.00 -5.67 -12.74
CA ASP A 337 52.24 -6.69 -13.76
C ASP A 337 51.15 -6.71 -14.84
N PHE A 338 49.87 -6.58 -14.42
CA PHE A 338 48.77 -6.41 -15.36
C PHE A 338 48.96 -5.18 -16.26
N ARG A 339 49.28 -4.02 -15.68
CA ARG A 339 49.53 -2.78 -16.45
C ARG A 339 50.68 -2.91 -17.42
N ARG A 340 51.72 -3.68 -17.09
CA ARG A 340 52.86 -3.98 -18.00
C ARG A 340 52.46 -4.96 -19.10
N SER A 341 51.51 -5.84 -18.89
CA SER A 341 51.04 -6.80 -19.89
C SER A 341 50.10 -6.20 -20.94
N GLU A 342 49.49 -5.05 -20.67
CA GLU A 342 48.62 -4.33 -21.61
C GLU A 342 49.39 -3.33 -22.52
N LEU A 343 50.68 -3.11 -22.28
CA LEU A 343 51.59 -2.28 -23.12
C LEU A 343 52.41 -3.16 -24.07
#